data_259b6aa3360fe361ccaa93f4b2e1cb55
#
_entry.id   259b6aa3360fe361ccaa93f4b2e1cb55
#
_cell.length_a   1.000
_cell.length_b   1.000
_cell.length_c   1.000
_cell.angle_alpha   90.00
_cell.angle_beta   90.00
_cell.angle_gamma   90.00
#
_symmetry.space_group_name_H-M   'P 1'
#
loop_
_entity.id
_entity.type
_entity.pdbx_description
1 polymer ?
#
loop_
_entity_poly.entity_id
_entity_poly.type
_entity_poly.pdbx_seq_one_letter_code
_entity_poly.pdbx_strand_id
1 'polypeptide(L)'
;MSEPAAEDRPEAQPLFGHDTYLSPFTWRYGSEAMRTIWSEEHKRRLMRRVWVALAAAQQRAGLVTPEQVEELRAHADDVDVARSQAIERETRHDVMAEIHAFAEQCPQAGGIIHWGATSADITDNVDVMRLQEATRLIVAGLEALLAALANRIEAYAALPVMGFTHIQPAEPATLGY
;
A
#
# COMPACT_ATOMS: atom_id res chain seq x y z
N MET A 1 5.04 -35.70 18.05
CA MET A 1 4.94 -34.86 16.85
C MET A 1 5.74 -33.61 17.17
N SER A 2 6.93 -33.49 16.59
CA SER A 2 7.87 -32.37 16.86
C SER A 2 7.41 -31.16 16.05
N GLU A 3 7.26 -30.01 16.71
CA GLU A 3 7.06 -28.73 16.03
C GLU A 3 8.24 -28.44 15.09
N PRO A 4 8.01 -27.93 13.87
CA PRO A 4 9.10 -27.49 13.01
C PRO A 4 9.77 -26.27 13.65
N ALA A 5 11.10 -26.30 13.72
CA ALA A 5 11.93 -25.21 14.19
C ALA A 5 11.61 -23.92 13.41
N ALA A 6 11.48 -22.82 14.15
CA ALA A 6 11.35 -21.49 13.55
C ALA A 6 12.58 -21.23 12.66
N GLU A 7 12.39 -21.11 11.35
CA GLU A 7 13.43 -20.70 10.42
C GLU A 7 13.97 -19.34 10.84
N ASP A 8 15.28 -19.29 10.99
CA ASP A 8 16.09 -18.11 11.30
C ASP A 8 15.92 -17.07 10.18
N ARG A 9 14.90 -16.20 10.32
CA ARG A 9 14.75 -15.06 9.40
C ARG A 9 15.84 -14.06 9.74
N PRO A 10 16.66 -13.64 8.77
CA PRO A 10 17.63 -12.59 9.04
C PRO A 10 16.87 -11.37 9.58
N GLU A 11 17.26 -10.90 10.76
CA GLU A 11 16.72 -9.67 11.34
C GLU A 11 16.97 -8.54 10.34
N ALA A 12 15.90 -8.06 9.73
CA ALA A 12 15.96 -6.90 8.87
C ALA A 12 16.45 -5.73 9.73
N GLN A 13 17.63 -5.22 9.42
CA GLN A 13 18.16 -4.04 10.10
C GLN A 13 17.15 -2.91 9.99
N PRO A 14 16.79 -2.24 11.09
CA PRO A 14 15.85 -1.14 11.04
C PRO A 14 16.41 -0.06 10.11
N LEU A 15 15.58 0.38 9.15
CA LEU A 15 15.91 1.46 8.19
C LEU A 15 16.30 2.78 8.86
N PHE A 16 16.04 2.92 10.16
CA PHE A 16 16.32 4.10 10.97
C PHE A 16 16.92 3.69 12.30
N GLY A 17 17.88 4.47 12.80
CA GLY A 17 18.47 4.27 14.11
C GLY A 17 17.46 4.51 15.25
N HIS A 18 17.77 4.00 16.43
CA HIS A 18 16.91 4.19 17.62
C HIS A 18 16.88 5.65 18.13
N ASP A 19 17.67 6.53 17.57
CA ASP A 19 17.73 7.98 17.79
C ASP A 19 16.70 8.77 16.97
N THR A 20 15.99 8.08 16.06
CA THR A 20 14.96 8.68 15.21
C THR A 20 13.57 8.20 15.64
N TYR A 21 12.64 9.14 15.85
CA TYR A 21 11.27 8.78 16.16
C TYR A 21 10.57 8.17 14.95
N LEU A 22 10.00 6.98 15.16
CA LEU A 22 9.08 6.32 14.23
C LEU A 22 7.82 5.90 14.97
N SER A 23 6.67 6.12 14.38
CA SER A 23 5.40 5.68 14.95
C SER A 23 5.38 4.17 15.15
N PRO A 24 4.99 3.68 16.36
CA PRO A 24 4.81 2.24 16.60
C PRO A 24 3.80 1.58 15.63
N PHE A 25 2.87 2.33 15.08
CA PHE A 25 1.94 1.83 14.07
C PHE A 25 2.66 1.40 12.79
N THR A 26 3.81 2.00 12.47
CA THR A 26 4.60 1.61 11.31
C THR A 26 5.38 0.32 11.55
N TRP A 27 6.22 0.27 12.60
CA TRP A 27 7.19 -0.81 12.77
C TRP A 27 6.74 -1.95 13.66
N ARG A 28 5.78 -1.72 14.59
CA ARG A 28 5.31 -2.73 15.54
C ARG A 28 3.98 -3.35 15.14
N TYR A 29 3.02 -2.55 14.67
CA TYR A 29 1.65 -2.99 14.43
C TYR A 29 1.29 -3.08 12.94
N GLY A 30 1.93 -2.31 12.08
CA GLY A 30 1.69 -2.37 10.64
C GLY A 30 2.18 -3.68 10.04
N SER A 31 1.31 -4.40 9.32
CA SER A 31 1.73 -5.57 8.53
C SER A 31 2.65 -5.14 7.38
N GLU A 32 3.48 -6.05 6.88
CA GLU A 32 4.33 -5.81 5.71
C GLU A 32 3.50 -5.38 4.50
N ALA A 33 2.41 -6.09 4.22
CA ALA A 33 1.51 -5.75 3.12
C ALA A 33 0.94 -4.33 3.23
N MET A 34 0.50 -3.92 4.43
CA MET A 34 -0.02 -2.56 4.63
C MET A 34 1.09 -1.51 4.47
N ARG A 35 2.30 -1.76 4.98
CA ARG A 35 3.45 -0.85 4.81
C ARG A 35 3.85 -0.71 3.34
N THR A 36 3.79 -1.79 2.56
CA THR A 36 4.07 -1.77 1.11
C THR A 36 3.09 -0.86 0.38
N ILE A 37 1.79 -0.98 0.63
CA ILE A 37 0.76 -0.13 0.01
C ILE A 37 1.02 1.37 0.28
N TRP A 38 1.50 1.71 1.48
CA TRP A 38 1.75 3.09 1.88
C TRP A 38 3.19 3.56 1.65
N SER A 39 4.02 2.75 0.98
CA SER A 39 5.40 3.10 0.66
C SER A 39 5.49 4.17 -0.43
N GLU A 40 6.60 4.93 -0.43
CA GLU A 40 6.91 5.92 -1.47
C GLU A 40 7.12 5.26 -2.84
N GLU A 41 7.73 4.08 -2.86
CA GLU A 41 7.93 3.33 -4.11
C GLU A 41 6.60 2.93 -4.75
N HIS A 42 5.66 2.37 -3.95
CA HIS A 42 4.33 2.00 -4.45
C HIS A 42 3.53 3.22 -4.92
N LYS A 43 3.59 4.34 -4.17
CA LYS A 43 2.98 5.60 -4.58
C LYS A 43 3.45 6.02 -5.97
N ARG A 44 4.76 6.07 -6.20
CA ARG A 44 5.34 6.51 -7.49
C ARG A 44 5.02 5.53 -8.61
N ARG A 45 5.06 4.23 -8.35
CA ARG A 45 4.63 3.21 -9.32
C ARG A 45 3.18 3.43 -9.78
N LEU A 46 2.27 3.74 -8.85
CA LEU A 46 0.89 4.06 -9.18
C LEU A 46 0.77 5.36 -9.97
N MET A 47 1.53 6.42 -9.63
CA MET A 47 1.58 7.66 -10.42
C MET A 47 1.97 7.37 -11.87
N ARG A 48 3.01 6.59 -12.10
CA ARG A 48 3.45 6.19 -13.44
C ARG A 48 2.37 5.41 -14.19
N ARG A 49 1.67 4.50 -13.52
CA ARG A 49 0.54 3.77 -14.12
C ARG A 49 -0.60 4.68 -14.54
N VAL A 50 -0.90 5.73 -13.77
CA VAL A 50 -1.89 6.74 -14.14
C VAL A 50 -1.43 7.50 -15.38
N TRP A 51 -0.15 7.94 -15.47
CA TRP A 51 0.37 8.60 -16.66
C TRP A 51 0.40 7.68 -17.89
N VAL A 52 0.73 6.40 -17.73
CA VAL A 52 0.64 5.42 -18.84
C VAL A 52 -0.81 5.27 -19.32
N ALA A 53 -1.78 5.24 -18.41
CA ALA A 53 -3.19 5.16 -18.77
C ALA A 53 -3.67 6.45 -19.49
N LEU A 54 -3.23 7.62 -19.04
CA LEU A 54 -3.49 8.91 -19.68
C LEU A 54 -2.90 8.92 -21.10
N ALA A 55 -1.63 8.57 -21.27
CA ALA A 55 -0.98 8.51 -22.57
C ALA A 55 -1.68 7.51 -23.51
N ALA A 56 -2.10 6.35 -23.01
CA ALA A 56 -2.86 5.38 -23.80
C ALA A 56 -4.25 5.92 -24.23
N ALA A 57 -4.88 6.76 -23.44
CA ALA A 57 -6.11 7.44 -23.83
C ALA A 57 -5.82 8.51 -24.92
N GLN A 58 -4.76 9.27 -24.76
CA GLN A 58 -4.31 10.28 -25.73
C GLN A 58 -3.88 9.64 -27.06
N GLN A 59 -3.27 8.46 -27.04
CA GLN A 59 -2.96 7.69 -28.23
C GLN A 59 -4.23 7.33 -29.03
N ARG A 60 -5.28 6.88 -28.34
CA ARG A 60 -6.57 6.60 -29.01
C ARG A 60 -7.21 7.85 -29.63
N ALA A 61 -6.90 9.02 -29.09
CA ALA A 61 -7.32 10.31 -29.64
C ALA A 61 -6.39 10.85 -30.74
N GLY A 62 -5.30 10.13 -31.06
CA GLY A 62 -4.33 10.54 -32.08
C GLY A 62 -3.38 11.66 -31.63
N LEU A 63 -3.26 11.93 -30.34
CA LEU A 63 -2.44 13.01 -29.77
C LEU A 63 -0.99 12.57 -29.51
N VAL A 64 -0.77 11.30 -29.16
CA VAL A 64 0.55 10.72 -28.92
C VAL A 64 0.73 9.44 -29.72
N THR A 65 1.98 9.01 -29.93
CA THR A 65 2.28 7.83 -30.76
C THR A 65 2.23 6.54 -29.95
N PRO A 66 2.03 5.37 -30.59
CA PRO A 66 2.12 4.06 -29.94
C PRO A 66 3.48 3.83 -29.28
N GLU A 67 4.57 4.26 -29.91
CA GLU A 67 5.95 4.10 -29.44
C GLU A 67 6.17 4.85 -28.12
N GLN A 68 5.61 6.07 -27.99
CA GLN A 68 5.67 6.85 -26.75
C GLN A 68 4.95 6.14 -25.61
N VAL A 69 3.77 5.57 -25.86
CA VAL A 69 3.02 4.82 -24.83
C VAL A 69 3.78 3.56 -24.41
N GLU A 70 4.40 2.86 -25.36
CA GLU A 70 5.15 1.63 -25.08
C GLU A 70 6.42 1.94 -24.26
N GLU A 71 7.13 3.03 -24.57
CA GLU A 71 8.28 3.47 -23.79
C GLU A 71 7.88 3.77 -22.33
N LEU A 72 6.80 4.53 -22.10
CA LEU A 72 6.29 4.78 -20.75
C LEU A 72 5.90 3.48 -20.04
N ARG A 73 5.27 2.56 -20.73
CA ARG A 73 4.87 1.27 -20.15
C ARG A 73 6.06 0.42 -19.76
N ALA A 74 7.11 0.40 -20.57
CA ALA A 74 8.33 -0.35 -20.30
C ALA A 74 9.04 0.08 -19.02
N HIS A 75 8.97 1.39 -18.69
CA HIS A 75 9.64 1.97 -17.52
C HIS A 75 8.70 2.32 -16.36
N ALA A 76 7.43 1.91 -16.42
CA ALA A 76 6.45 2.25 -15.38
C ALA A 76 6.80 1.68 -13.98
N ASP A 77 7.46 0.54 -13.96
CA ASP A 77 7.85 -0.13 -12.71
C ASP A 77 9.31 0.15 -12.28
N ASP A 78 10.11 0.87 -13.09
CA ASP A 78 11.51 1.20 -12.83
C ASP A 78 11.64 2.45 -11.92
N VAL A 79 11.01 2.41 -10.77
CA VAL A 79 10.93 3.56 -9.85
C VAL A 79 12.26 3.79 -9.12
N ASP A 80 12.84 4.99 -9.28
CA ASP A 80 13.99 5.47 -8.50
C ASP A 80 13.54 6.57 -7.52
N VAL A 81 13.20 6.15 -6.30
CA VAL A 81 12.76 7.06 -5.24
C VAL A 81 13.85 8.06 -4.88
N ALA A 82 15.11 7.62 -4.82
CA ALA A 82 16.23 8.48 -4.44
C ALA A 82 16.45 9.59 -5.47
N ARG A 83 16.37 9.27 -6.77
CA ARG A 83 16.46 10.25 -7.85
C ARG A 83 15.31 11.25 -7.81
N SER A 84 14.08 10.77 -7.67
CA SER A 84 12.90 11.62 -7.53
C SER A 84 13.03 12.59 -6.35
N GLN A 85 13.45 12.11 -5.18
CA GLN A 85 13.69 12.97 -4.01
C GLN A 85 14.83 13.98 -4.21
N ALA A 86 15.88 13.61 -4.96
CA ALA A 86 16.94 14.57 -5.30
C ALA A 86 16.39 15.72 -6.15
N ILE A 87 15.58 15.42 -7.15
CA ILE A 87 14.94 16.44 -8.01
C ILE A 87 13.95 17.28 -7.19
N GLU A 88 13.20 16.65 -6.27
CA GLU A 88 12.23 17.38 -5.42
C GLU A 88 12.90 18.42 -4.53
N ARG A 89 14.08 18.16 -4.01
CA ARG A 89 14.85 19.15 -3.23
C ARG A 89 15.15 20.42 -4.02
N GLU A 90 15.27 20.31 -5.33
CA GLU A 90 15.52 21.45 -6.24
C GLU A 90 14.22 22.11 -6.68
N THR A 91 13.25 21.31 -7.15
CA THR A 91 12.00 21.80 -7.73
C THR A 91 10.97 22.23 -6.69
N ARG A 92 11.08 21.73 -5.46
CA ARG A 92 10.12 21.91 -4.37
C ARG A 92 8.69 21.46 -4.72
N HIS A 93 8.58 20.46 -5.60
CA HIS A 93 7.30 19.95 -6.08
C HIS A 93 7.41 18.44 -6.37
N ASP A 94 6.71 17.62 -5.57
CA ASP A 94 6.78 16.16 -5.58
C ASP A 94 6.35 15.54 -6.92
N VAL A 95 5.20 15.99 -7.46
CA VAL A 95 4.68 15.46 -8.74
C VAL A 95 5.63 15.82 -9.90
N MET A 96 6.13 17.06 -9.95
CA MET A 96 7.09 17.46 -10.97
C MET A 96 8.41 16.69 -10.85
N ALA A 97 8.84 16.40 -9.63
CA ALA A 97 10.05 15.61 -9.41
C ALA A 97 9.92 14.19 -10.00
N GLU A 98 8.77 13.54 -9.78
CA GLU A 98 8.54 12.21 -10.36
C GLU A 98 8.36 12.26 -11.89
N ILE A 99 7.75 13.32 -12.43
CA ILE A 99 7.67 13.53 -13.88
C ILE A 99 9.09 13.60 -14.47
N HIS A 100 9.99 14.40 -13.88
CA HIS A 100 11.36 14.51 -14.36
C HIS A 100 12.14 13.20 -14.22
N ALA A 101 12.03 12.51 -13.06
CA ALA A 101 12.69 11.22 -12.87
C ALA A 101 12.22 10.16 -13.90
N PHE A 102 10.94 10.15 -14.20
CA PHE A 102 10.37 9.26 -15.22
C PHE A 102 10.78 9.67 -16.64
N ALA A 103 10.80 10.97 -16.93
CA ALA A 103 11.22 11.49 -18.24
C ALA A 103 12.71 11.19 -18.57
N GLU A 104 13.59 11.16 -17.56
CA GLU A 104 14.99 10.76 -17.75
C GLU A 104 15.14 9.32 -18.28
N GLN A 105 14.16 8.45 -18.00
CA GLN A 105 14.12 7.06 -18.48
C GLN A 105 13.41 6.92 -19.84
N CYS A 106 12.67 7.95 -20.27
CA CYS A 106 11.78 7.92 -21.43
C CYS A 106 12.11 9.08 -22.40
N PRO A 107 13.23 9.02 -23.13
CA PRO A 107 13.69 10.14 -23.97
C PRO A 107 12.71 10.54 -25.09
N GLN A 108 11.89 9.61 -25.60
CA GLN A 108 10.90 9.91 -26.65
C GLN A 108 9.57 10.39 -26.06
N ALA A 109 9.19 9.86 -24.89
CA ALA A 109 7.90 10.11 -24.27
C ALA A 109 7.97 11.11 -23.10
N GLY A 110 9.14 11.49 -22.63
CA GLY A 110 9.29 12.37 -21.46
C GLY A 110 8.50 13.67 -21.56
N GLY A 111 8.41 14.25 -22.75
CA GLY A 111 7.68 15.51 -22.98
C GLY A 111 6.16 15.40 -22.95
N ILE A 112 5.60 14.20 -23.00
CA ILE A 112 4.13 13.99 -22.97
C ILE A 112 3.62 13.49 -21.62
N ILE A 113 4.53 13.16 -20.69
CA ILE A 113 4.14 12.79 -19.32
C ILE A 113 3.37 13.97 -18.71
N HIS A 114 2.22 13.68 -18.12
CA HIS A 114 1.38 14.68 -17.46
C HIS A 114 0.71 15.71 -18.41
N TRP A 115 0.78 15.49 -19.72
CA TRP A 115 0.22 16.42 -20.71
C TRP A 115 -1.30 16.50 -20.58
N GLY A 116 -1.83 17.72 -20.37
CA GLY A 116 -3.26 17.97 -20.21
C GLY A 116 -3.84 17.57 -18.84
N ALA A 117 -3.00 17.20 -17.87
CA ALA A 117 -3.42 16.88 -16.51
C ALA A 117 -2.93 17.93 -15.49
N THR A 118 -3.55 17.93 -14.32
CA THR A 118 -3.05 18.64 -13.14
C THR A 118 -2.60 17.66 -12.07
N SER A 119 -1.86 18.11 -11.06
CA SER A 119 -1.33 17.24 -10.00
C SER A 119 -2.41 16.41 -9.30
N ALA A 120 -3.58 16.99 -9.04
CA ALA A 120 -4.70 16.30 -8.39
C ALA A 120 -5.27 15.15 -9.24
N ASP A 121 -5.24 15.25 -10.57
CA ASP A 121 -5.66 14.15 -11.45
C ASP A 121 -4.80 12.90 -11.24
N ILE A 122 -3.58 13.06 -10.78
CA ILE A 122 -2.65 11.98 -10.48
C ILE A 122 -2.74 11.58 -9.02
N THR A 123 -2.54 12.52 -8.10
CA THR A 123 -2.42 12.22 -6.67
C THR A 123 -3.71 11.67 -6.08
N ASP A 124 -4.87 12.23 -6.41
CA ASP A 124 -6.16 11.81 -5.86
C ASP A 124 -6.54 10.40 -6.38
N ASN A 125 -6.26 10.11 -7.66
CA ASN A 125 -6.44 8.76 -8.20
C ASN A 125 -5.52 7.74 -7.51
N VAL A 126 -4.25 8.09 -7.28
CA VAL A 126 -3.29 7.24 -6.58
C VAL A 126 -3.72 6.97 -5.14
N ASP A 127 -4.19 7.99 -4.43
CA ASP A 127 -4.66 7.85 -3.05
C ASP A 127 -5.91 6.95 -2.98
N VAL A 128 -6.85 7.08 -3.92
CA VAL A 128 -8.02 6.19 -4.01
C VAL A 128 -7.59 4.74 -4.29
N MET A 129 -6.62 4.52 -5.20
CA MET A 129 -6.11 3.18 -5.49
C MET A 129 -5.47 2.54 -4.24
N ARG A 130 -4.63 3.27 -3.51
CA ARG A 130 -4.00 2.82 -2.25
C ARG A 130 -5.05 2.53 -1.17
N LEU A 131 -6.04 3.40 -1.02
CA LEU A 131 -7.16 3.20 -0.10
C LEU A 131 -7.96 1.94 -0.43
N GLN A 132 -8.22 1.67 -1.71
CA GLN A 132 -8.88 0.44 -2.13
C GLN A 132 -8.06 -0.81 -1.79
N GLU A 133 -6.75 -0.79 -2.05
CA GLU A 133 -5.86 -1.90 -1.72
C GLU A 133 -5.81 -2.14 -0.20
N ALA A 134 -5.65 -1.08 0.59
CA ALA A 134 -5.64 -1.15 2.04
C ALA A 134 -6.97 -1.66 2.61
N THR A 135 -8.10 -1.18 2.07
CA THR A 135 -9.44 -1.63 2.47
C THR A 135 -9.65 -3.11 2.20
N ARG A 136 -9.19 -3.63 1.06
CA ARG A 136 -9.28 -5.07 0.76
C ARG A 136 -8.52 -5.92 1.79
N LEU A 137 -7.35 -5.48 2.26
CA LEU A 137 -6.62 -6.18 3.32
C LEU A 137 -7.41 -6.19 4.64
N ILE A 138 -8.03 -5.07 5.00
CA ILE A 138 -8.85 -4.98 6.20
C ILE A 138 -10.07 -5.90 6.10
N VAL A 139 -10.77 -5.89 4.96
CA VAL A 139 -11.94 -6.75 4.73
C VAL A 139 -11.56 -8.21 4.85
N ALA A 140 -10.47 -8.65 4.19
CA ALA A 140 -10.00 -10.03 4.29
C ALA A 140 -9.65 -10.43 5.73
N GLY A 141 -9.04 -9.51 6.49
CA GLY A 141 -8.76 -9.75 7.92
C GLY A 141 -10.03 -9.89 8.77
N LEU A 142 -11.06 -9.07 8.52
CA LEU A 142 -12.35 -9.14 9.19
C LEU A 142 -13.11 -10.43 8.84
N GLU A 143 -13.09 -10.85 7.58
CA GLU A 143 -13.70 -12.12 7.15
C GLU A 143 -13.05 -13.31 7.86
N ALA A 144 -11.71 -13.33 7.95
CA ALA A 144 -10.99 -14.36 8.68
C ALA A 144 -11.33 -14.37 10.19
N LEU A 145 -11.44 -13.17 10.79
CA LEU A 145 -11.85 -13.01 12.20
C LEU A 145 -13.28 -13.54 12.43
N LEU A 146 -14.23 -13.16 11.58
CA LEU A 146 -15.61 -13.62 11.67
C LEU A 146 -15.71 -15.15 11.55
N ALA A 147 -14.98 -15.75 10.63
CA ALA A 147 -14.93 -17.21 10.49
C ALA A 147 -14.35 -17.87 11.75
N ALA A 148 -13.28 -17.33 12.31
CA ALA A 148 -12.69 -17.84 13.55
C ALA A 148 -13.66 -17.72 14.74
N LEU A 149 -14.37 -16.60 14.87
CA LEU A 149 -15.37 -16.39 15.92
C LEU A 149 -16.55 -17.36 15.75
N ALA A 150 -17.08 -17.53 14.55
CA ALA A 150 -18.17 -18.47 14.28
C ALA A 150 -17.79 -19.90 14.72
N ASN A 151 -16.61 -20.37 14.37
CA ASN A 151 -16.12 -21.68 14.79
C ASN A 151 -15.99 -21.78 16.32
N ARG A 152 -15.60 -20.72 17.02
CA ARG A 152 -15.51 -20.71 18.49
C ARG A 152 -16.88 -20.67 19.14
N ILE A 153 -17.81 -19.89 18.61
CA ILE A 153 -19.21 -19.86 19.08
C ILE A 153 -19.81 -21.26 19.00
N GLU A 154 -19.68 -21.94 17.86
CA GLU A 154 -20.19 -23.30 17.69
C GLU A 154 -19.53 -24.29 18.66
N ALA A 155 -18.19 -24.28 18.76
CA ALA A 155 -17.44 -25.19 19.63
C ALA A 155 -17.77 -25.01 21.10
N TYR A 156 -18.11 -23.83 21.56
CA TYR A 156 -18.35 -23.48 22.96
C TYR A 156 -19.80 -23.13 23.28
N ALA A 157 -20.73 -23.37 22.36
CA ALA A 157 -22.15 -23.06 22.52
C ALA A 157 -22.78 -23.65 23.79
N ALA A 158 -22.36 -24.84 24.20
CA ALA A 158 -22.88 -25.54 25.37
C ALA A 158 -21.95 -25.47 26.60
N LEU A 159 -20.80 -24.77 26.52
CA LEU A 159 -19.85 -24.69 27.65
C LEU A 159 -20.34 -23.66 28.68
N PRO A 160 -20.79 -24.10 29.91
CA PRO A 160 -21.27 -23.14 30.89
C PRO A 160 -20.12 -22.33 31.48
N VAL A 161 -20.36 -21.04 31.64
CA VAL A 161 -19.44 -20.09 32.27
C VAL A 161 -20.21 -19.17 33.22
N MET A 162 -19.51 -18.67 34.23
CA MET A 162 -20.06 -17.65 35.12
C MET A 162 -19.67 -16.27 34.64
N GLY A 163 -20.66 -15.44 34.35
CA GLY A 163 -20.44 -14.01 34.11
C GLY A 163 -20.10 -13.28 35.40
N PHE A 164 -19.20 -12.28 35.30
CA PHE A 164 -18.82 -11.44 36.45
C PHE A 164 -19.11 -9.98 36.16
N THR A 165 -19.68 -9.27 37.13
CA THR A 165 -19.78 -7.81 37.14
C THR A 165 -19.24 -7.26 38.44
N HIS A 166 -18.48 -6.17 38.39
CA HIS A 166 -17.86 -5.56 39.57
C HIS A 166 -17.10 -6.57 40.46
N ILE A 167 -16.39 -7.53 39.83
CA ILE A 167 -15.62 -8.60 40.52
C ILE A 167 -16.52 -9.60 41.28
N GLN A 168 -17.84 -9.62 41.03
CA GLN A 168 -18.79 -10.53 41.68
C GLN A 168 -19.46 -11.44 40.65
N PRO A 169 -19.76 -12.71 40.99
CA PRO A 169 -20.57 -13.57 40.15
C PRO A 169 -21.93 -12.92 39.86
N ALA A 170 -22.33 -12.91 38.59
CA ALA A 170 -23.61 -12.38 38.15
C ALA A 170 -24.51 -13.52 37.66
N GLU A 171 -24.50 -13.78 36.35
CA GLU A 171 -25.36 -14.80 35.75
C GLU A 171 -24.54 -15.93 35.09
N PRO A 172 -25.00 -17.20 35.20
CA PRO A 172 -24.46 -18.25 34.37
C PRO A 172 -24.88 -18.04 32.89
N ALA A 173 -23.92 -18.22 31.97
CA ALA A 173 -24.13 -18.15 30.52
C ALA A 173 -23.38 -19.30 29.86
N THR A 174 -23.26 -19.27 28.53
CA THR A 174 -22.35 -20.15 27.83
C THR A 174 -21.22 -19.33 27.17
N LEU A 175 -20.05 -19.93 26.98
CA LEU A 175 -18.90 -19.24 26.39
C LEU A 175 -19.12 -18.91 24.92
N GLY A 176 -19.99 -19.64 24.22
CA GLY A 176 -20.36 -19.37 22.86
C GLY A 176 -21.42 -18.28 22.68
N TYR A 177 -21.99 -17.77 23.77
CA TYR A 177 -22.91 -16.63 23.73
C TYR A 177 -22.13 -15.34 23.56
#